data_50e47c631191ad517561e84bcf0812a7
#
_entry.id   50e47c631191ad517561e84bcf0812a7
#
_cell.length_a   1.000
_cell.length_b   1.000
_cell.length_c   1.000
_cell.angle_alpha   90.00
_cell.angle_beta   90.00
_cell.angle_gamma   90.00
#
_symmetry.space_group_name_H-M   'P 1'
#
loop_
_entity.id
_entity.type
_entity.pdbx_description
1 polymer ?
#
loop_
_entity_poly.entity_id
_entity_poly.type
_entity_poly.pdbx_seq_one_letter_code
_entity_poly.pdbx_strand_id
1 'polypeptide(L)' 'MKFTKTVKFLGIEERKMKDGRLFAVTFFADGTAFTVYVVEKCADLSKLLSLQFGKELAVTFRLAPYDNAWKIKFASLA' A
#
# COMPACT_ATOMS: atom_id res chain seq x y z
N MET A 1 0.96 13.73 7.43
CA MET A 1 -0.15 13.25 8.26
C MET A 1 -0.34 11.77 8.05
N LYS A 2 -0.46 11.02 9.14
CA LYS A 2 -0.69 9.58 9.07
C LYS A 2 -2.08 9.25 9.61
N PHE A 3 -2.68 8.20 9.07
CA PHE A 3 -3.95 7.68 9.57
C PHE A 3 -3.99 6.17 9.38
N THR A 4 -4.73 5.49 10.24
CA THR A 4 -4.91 4.05 10.18
C THR A 4 -6.33 3.73 9.75
N LYS A 5 -6.47 2.78 8.83
CA LYS A 5 -7.77 2.40 8.32
C LYS A 5 -7.82 0.90 8.09
N THR A 6 -8.97 0.31 8.36
CA THR A 6 -9.22 -1.09 8.02
C THR A 6 -9.54 -1.18 6.54
N VAL A 7 -8.80 -2.01 5.83
CA VAL A 7 -8.93 -2.20 4.40
C VAL A 7 -8.97 -3.68 4.06
N LYS A 8 -9.39 -4.00 2.85
CA LYS A 8 -9.35 -5.35 2.34
C LYS A 8 -8.22 -5.46 1.31
N PHE A 9 -7.39 -6.49 1.43
CA PHE A 9 -6.29 -6.71 0.50
C PHE A 9 -6.82 -7.32 -0.79
N LEU A 10 -6.52 -6.70 -1.92
CA LEU A 10 -6.96 -7.20 -3.23
C LEU A 10 -5.82 -7.78 -4.06
N GLY A 11 -4.58 -7.44 -3.78
CA GLY A 11 -3.47 -8.01 -4.52
C GLY A 11 -2.21 -7.18 -4.46
N ILE A 12 -1.14 -7.76 -4.94
CA ILE A 12 0.17 -7.10 -5.01
C ILE A 12 0.84 -7.51 -6.30
N GLU A 13 1.45 -6.56 -7.00
CA GLU A 13 2.11 -6.80 -8.26
C GLU A 13 3.50 -6.17 -8.23
N GLU A 14 4.51 -6.94 -8.60
CA GLU A 14 5.87 -6.45 -8.69
C GLU A 14 6.06 -5.67 -9.98
N ARG A 15 6.72 -4.52 -9.89
CA ARG A 15 7.11 -3.71 -11.04
C ARG A 15 8.62 -3.49 -10.97
N LYS A 16 9.33 -3.89 -12.03
CA LYS A 16 10.78 -3.69 -12.10
C LYS A 16 11.06 -2.28 -12.57
N MET A 17 11.96 -1.61 -11.84
CA MET A 17 12.39 -0.26 -12.14
C MET A 17 13.90 -0.27 -12.39
N LYS A 18 14.44 0.84 -12.92
CA LYS A 18 15.88 0.95 -13.14
C LYS A 18 16.68 0.74 -11.86
N ASP A 19 16.18 1.26 -10.76
CA ASP A 19 16.91 1.30 -9.49
C ASP A 19 16.40 0.26 -8.50
N GLY A 20 15.73 -0.80 -8.97
CA GLY A 20 15.23 -1.83 -8.08
C GLY A 20 13.81 -2.23 -8.41
N ARG A 21 13.09 -2.71 -7.40
CA ARG A 21 11.73 -3.18 -7.58
C ARG A 21 10.75 -2.33 -6.78
N LEU A 22 9.59 -2.11 -7.37
CA LEU A 22 8.49 -1.41 -6.74
C LEU A 22 7.28 -2.35 -6.74
N PHE A 23 6.52 -2.34 -5.66
CA PHE A 23 5.36 -3.21 -5.52
C PHE A 23 4.09 -2.38 -5.49
N ALA A 24 3.17 -2.68 -6.40
CA ALA A 24 1.87 -2.02 -6.44
C ALA A 24 0.91 -2.87 -5.61
N VAL A 25 0.41 -2.32 -4.51
CA VAL A 25 -0.49 -3.01 -3.61
C VAL A 25 -1.87 -2.38 -3.73
N THR A 26 -2.87 -3.20 -4.01
CA THR A 26 -4.23 -2.73 -4.16
C THR A 26 -5.05 -3.10 -2.94
N PHE A 27 -5.73 -2.11 -2.38
CA PHE A 27 -6.63 -2.26 -1.24
C PHE A 27 -8.03 -1.79 -1.62
N PHE A 28 -9.01 -2.25 -0.87
CA PHE A 28 -10.39 -1.84 -1.01
C PHE A 28 -10.88 -1.28 0.33
N ALA A 29 -11.47 -0.10 0.29
CA ALA A 29 -12.04 0.54 1.47
C ALA A 29 -13.14 1.50 1.03
N ASP A 30 -14.21 1.55 1.82
CA ASP A 30 -15.33 2.50 1.59
C ASP A 30 -15.89 2.45 0.17
N GLY A 31 -16.00 1.24 -0.39
CA GLY A 31 -16.59 1.05 -1.71
C GLY A 31 -15.65 1.38 -2.87
N THR A 32 -14.38 1.63 -2.60
CA THR A 32 -13.41 2.04 -3.63
C THR A 32 -12.12 1.25 -3.52
N ALA A 33 -11.61 0.79 -4.66
CA ALA A 33 -10.29 0.18 -4.74
C ALA A 33 -9.26 1.27 -5.02
N PHE A 34 -8.09 1.16 -4.40
CA PHE A 34 -7.01 2.11 -4.64
C PHE A 34 -5.68 1.38 -4.54
N THR A 35 -4.65 1.93 -5.18
CA THR A 35 -3.32 1.32 -5.23
C THR A 35 -2.31 2.24 -4.54
N VAL A 36 -1.46 1.63 -3.72
CA VAL A 36 -0.31 2.31 -3.14
C VAL A 36 0.95 1.56 -3.54
N TYR A 37 2.08 2.25 -3.49
CA TYR A 37 3.35 1.66 -3.91
C TYR A 37 4.25 1.45 -2.71
N VAL A 38 4.89 0.29 -2.68
CA VAL A 38 5.77 -0.12 -1.58
C VAL A 38 7.14 -0.43 -2.16
N VAL A 39 8.18 0.16 -1.56
CA VAL A 39 9.55 -0.07 -2.02
C VAL A 39 10.07 -1.41 -1.51
N GLU A 40 11.07 -1.95 -2.20
CA GLU A 40 11.67 -3.24 -1.85
C GLU A 40 12.22 -3.28 -0.42
N LYS A 41 12.70 -2.14 0.07
CA LYS A 41 13.29 -2.04 1.40
C LYS A 41 12.28 -1.97 2.54
N CYS A 42 10.99 -1.91 2.23
CA CYS A 42 9.96 -1.78 3.25
C CYS A 42 9.97 -3.01 4.17
N ALA A 43 9.98 -2.76 5.48
CA ALA A 43 10.04 -3.83 6.47
C ALA A 43 8.81 -4.74 6.44
N ASP A 44 7.66 -4.22 6.00
CA ASP A 44 6.41 -4.97 5.95
C ASP A 44 6.19 -5.71 4.64
N LEU A 45 7.12 -5.62 3.70
CA LEU A 45 6.92 -6.20 2.37
C LEU A 45 6.68 -7.70 2.43
N SER A 46 7.43 -8.43 3.26
CA SER A 46 7.26 -9.87 3.35
C SER A 46 5.87 -10.26 3.85
N LYS A 47 5.32 -9.48 4.76
CA LYS A 47 3.96 -9.71 5.26
C LYS A 47 2.93 -9.42 4.18
N LEU A 48 3.13 -8.34 3.41
CA LEU A 48 2.24 -8.00 2.30
C LEU A 48 2.24 -9.09 1.25
N LEU A 49 3.41 -9.66 0.95
CA LEU A 49 3.52 -10.72 -0.05
C LEU A 49 2.83 -12.02 0.37
N SER A 50 2.62 -12.22 1.66
CA SER A 50 1.98 -13.42 2.18
C SER A 50 0.48 -13.26 2.41
N LEU A 51 -0.08 -12.07 2.18
CA LEU A 51 -1.50 -11.85 2.36
C LEU A 51 -2.32 -12.54 1.29
N GLN A 52 -3.50 -13.02 1.67
CA GLN A 52 -4.42 -13.64 0.73
C GLN A 52 -5.47 -12.63 0.28
N PHE A 53 -5.94 -12.79 -0.94
CA PHE A 53 -7.01 -11.96 -1.49
C PHE A 53 -8.22 -11.94 -0.54
N GLY A 54 -8.72 -10.75 -0.28
CA GLY A 54 -9.90 -10.58 0.55
C GLY A 54 -9.61 -10.44 2.04
N LYS A 55 -8.35 -10.56 2.46
CA LYS A 55 -8.00 -10.41 3.87
C LYS A 55 -8.25 -8.99 4.34
N GLU A 56 -8.98 -8.84 5.44
CA GLU A 56 -9.16 -7.54 6.08
C GLU A 56 -8.04 -7.30 7.09
N LEU A 57 -7.51 -6.10 7.09
CA LEU A 57 -6.42 -5.74 8.00
C LEU A 57 -6.38 -4.23 8.19
N ALA A 58 -5.74 -3.82 9.28
CA ALA A 58 -5.52 -2.41 9.55
C ALA A 58 -4.18 -1.98 8.95
N VAL A 59 -4.18 -0.89 8.21
CA VAL A 59 -3.00 -0.36 7.54
C VAL A 59 -2.87 1.12 7.87
N THR A 60 -1.65 1.55 8.15
CA THR A 60 -1.35 2.95 8.37
C THR A 60 -0.88 3.56 7.05
N PHE A 61 -1.54 4.63 6.65
CA PHE A 61 -1.23 5.37 5.44
C PHE A 61 -0.71 6.74 5.80
N ARG A 62 -0.03 7.35 4.85
CA ARG A 62 0.50 8.70 4.97
C ARG A 62 -0.03 9.56 3.82
N LEU A 63 -0.51 10.76 4.13
CA LEU A 63 -0.84 11.75 3.11
C LEU A 63 0.39 12.62 2.87
N ALA A 64 0.80 12.73 1.63
CA ALA A 64 1.94 13.52 1.24
C ALA A 64 1.57 14.44 0.07
N PRO A 65 2.07 15.67 0.05
CA PRO A 65 1.83 16.55 -1.10
C PRO A 65 2.60 16.05 -2.32
N TYR A 66 1.97 16.13 -3.46
CA TYR A 66 2.57 15.72 -4.71
C TYR A 66 1.92 16.50 -5.84
N ASP A 67 2.72 17.36 -6.51
CA ASP A 67 2.32 18.06 -7.73
C ASP A 67 0.95 18.76 -7.58
N ASN A 68 0.82 19.60 -6.55
CA ASN A 68 -0.40 20.37 -6.22
C ASN A 68 -1.59 19.54 -5.77
N ALA A 69 -1.37 18.29 -5.40
CA ALA A 69 -2.40 17.41 -4.89
C ALA A 69 -1.91 16.63 -3.69
N TRP A 70 -2.80 15.97 -2.99
CA TRP A 70 -2.44 15.06 -1.91
C TRP A 70 -2.43 13.64 -2.44
N LYS A 71 -1.42 12.87 -2.07
CA LYS A 71 -1.30 11.48 -2.47
C LYS A 71 -1.23 10.59 -1.25
N ILE A 72 -1.98 9.47 -1.30
CA ILE A 72 -1.95 8.48 -0.23
C ILE A 72 -0.76 7.57 -0.45
N LYS A 73 0.05 7.39 0.59
CA LYS A 73 1.20 6.48 0.55
C LYS A 73 1.11 5.46 1.66
N PHE A 74 1.66 4.28 1.43
CA PHE A 74 1.75 3.25 2.45
C PHE A 74 2.79 3.67 3.49
N ALA A 75 2.44 3.57 4.78
CA ALA A 75 3.39 3.84 5.85
C ALA A 75 3.81 2.53 6.52
N SER A 76 2.85 1.76 7.02
CA SER A 76 3.16 0.49 7.70
C SER A 76 1.89 -0.32 7.90
N LEU A 77 2.05 -1.59 8.17
CA LEU A 77 0.94 -2.38 8.71
C LEU A 77 0.73 -1.96 10.16
N ALA A 78 -0.52 -1.85 10.55
CA ALA A 78 -0.86 -1.45 11.91
C ALA A 78 -0.75 -2.63 12.87
#